data_8be4d4bb762a1a17334366ca608eed30
#
_entry.id   8be4d4bb762a1a17334366ca608eed30
#
_cell.length_a   1.000
_cell.length_b   1.000
_cell.length_c   1.000
_cell.angle_alpha   90.00
_cell.angle_beta   90.00
_cell.angle_gamma   90.00
#
_symmetry.space_group_name_H-M   'P 1'
#
loop_
_entity.id
_entity.type
_entity.pdbx_description
1 polymer ?
#
loop_
_entity_poly.entity_id
_entity_poly.type
_entity_poly.pdbx_seq_one_letter_code
_entity_poly.pdbx_strand_id
1 'polypeptide(L)'
;MKFSHHKSACRWRDSVRRGFTLIELMIVMAIIIVLATMASVHYRNAVLRSREAVLKTDLKVMNDAINFYTRDKEAAPQSLDDLVSGQYLGAIPPDPITGAKDWVTVNCDTLLDPDQTITGICSVHSASDGVSPFENTPYSSW
;
A
#
# COMPACT_ATOMS: atom_id res chain seq x y z
N MET A 1 -55.02 59.44 36.40
CA MET A 1 -54.47 58.24 35.72
C MET A 1 -53.02 58.40 35.57
N LYS A 2 -52.18 57.65 36.39
CA LYS A 2 -50.66 57.66 36.30
C LYS A 2 -50.27 56.42 35.61
N PHE A 3 -49.64 56.55 34.41
CA PHE A 3 -48.99 55.43 33.70
C PHE A 3 -47.59 55.24 34.24
N SER A 4 -47.34 54.12 34.86
CA SER A 4 -46.02 53.68 35.33
C SER A 4 -45.26 53.00 34.19
N HIS A 5 -44.20 53.61 33.69
CA HIS A 5 -43.29 53.01 32.73
C HIS A 5 -42.32 52.04 33.43
N HIS A 6 -42.53 50.75 33.27
CA HIS A 6 -41.63 49.71 33.70
C HIS A 6 -40.49 49.62 32.67
N LYS A 7 -39.29 50.12 32.99
CA LYS A 7 -38.07 49.98 32.21
C LYS A 7 -37.49 48.60 32.53
N SER A 8 -37.68 47.63 31.64
CA SER A 8 -36.99 46.34 31.67
C SER A 8 -35.52 46.56 31.34
N ALA A 9 -34.63 46.48 32.34
CA ALA A 9 -33.19 46.49 32.14
C ALA A 9 -32.75 45.16 31.55
N CYS A 10 -32.41 45.16 30.26
CA CYS A 10 -31.82 44.01 29.60
C CYS A 10 -30.38 43.88 30.15
N ARG A 11 -30.19 42.92 31.06
CA ARG A 11 -28.90 42.59 31.63
C ARG A 11 -28.11 41.80 30.59
N TRP A 12 -27.25 42.46 29.82
CA TRP A 12 -26.24 41.81 28.97
C TRP A 12 -25.30 41.00 29.88
N ARG A 13 -25.36 39.68 29.76
CA ARG A 13 -24.39 38.80 30.35
C ARG A 13 -23.07 39.01 29.60
N ASP A 14 -22.15 39.75 30.20
CA ASP A 14 -20.77 39.77 29.76
C ASP A 14 -20.22 38.33 29.84
N SER A 15 -20.19 37.66 28.70
CA SER A 15 -19.47 36.40 28.58
C SER A 15 -17.98 36.72 28.69
N VAL A 16 -17.42 36.46 29.83
CA VAL A 16 -15.97 36.58 30.09
C VAL A 16 -15.27 35.66 29.05
N ARG A 17 -14.76 36.27 28.00
CA ARG A 17 -13.90 35.57 27.04
C ARG A 17 -12.59 35.27 27.79
N ARG A 18 -12.48 34.02 28.26
CA ARG A 18 -11.25 33.51 28.83
C ARG A 18 -10.24 33.40 27.68
N GLY A 19 -9.31 34.34 27.62
CA GLY A 19 -8.18 34.27 26.71
C GLY A 19 -7.25 33.12 27.14
N PHE A 20 -6.74 32.33 26.20
CA PHE A 20 -5.73 31.33 26.45
C PHE A 20 -4.44 31.98 26.97
N THR A 21 -3.82 31.38 27.97
CA THR A 21 -2.52 31.83 28.44
C THR A 21 -1.41 31.32 27.51
N LEU A 22 -0.32 32.10 27.40
CA LEU A 22 0.83 31.69 26.59
C LEU A 22 1.41 30.31 27.04
N ILE A 23 1.40 30.09 28.34
CA ILE A 23 1.88 28.79 28.90
C ILE A 23 0.98 27.61 28.50
N GLU A 24 -0.35 27.81 28.45
CA GLU A 24 -1.30 26.80 28.04
C GLU A 24 -1.08 26.40 26.57
N LEU A 25 -0.83 27.39 25.71
CA LEU A 25 -0.49 27.12 24.30
C LEU A 25 0.83 26.36 24.18
N MET A 26 1.86 26.72 24.96
CA MET A 26 3.14 26.01 24.94
C MET A 26 3.02 24.56 25.37
N ILE A 27 2.23 24.26 26.40
CA ILE A 27 2.01 22.90 26.88
C ILE A 27 1.26 22.07 25.83
N VAL A 28 0.21 22.63 25.21
CA VAL A 28 -0.55 21.96 24.16
C VAL A 28 0.35 21.63 22.97
N MET A 29 1.16 22.58 22.51
CA MET A 29 2.10 22.34 21.42
C MET A 29 3.14 21.28 21.76
N ALA A 30 3.66 21.25 22.98
CA ALA A 30 4.59 20.22 23.43
C ALA A 30 3.96 18.83 23.40
N ILE A 31 2.72 18.67 23.86
CA ILE A 31 1.98 17.41 23.81
C ILE A 31 1.75 16.95 22.37
N ILE A 32 1.32 17.86 21.47
CA ILE A 32 1.09 17.53 20.06
C ILE A 32 2.38 17.03 19.39
N ILE A 33 3.52 17.67 19.64
CA ILE A 33 4.81 17.26 19.08
C ILE A 33 5.18 15.85 19.54
N VAL A 34 5.02 15.54 20.82
CA VAL A 34 5.31 14.19 21.35
C VAL A 34 4.40 13.14 20.71
N LEU A 35 3.10 13.40 20.60
CA LEU A 35 2.16 12.48 19.96
C LEU A 35 2.44 12.30 18.46
N ALA A 36 2.78 13.38 17.75
CA ALA A 36 3.10 13.33 16.33
C ALA A 36 4.36 12.50 16.04
N THR A 37 5.39 12.57 16.89
CA THR A 37 6.61 11.75 16.74
C THR A 37 6.32 10.27 16.91
N MET A 38 5.52 9.87 17.88
CA MET A 38 5.11 8.48 18.08
C MET A 38 4.27 7.95 16.91
N ALA A 39 3.33 8.76 16.40
CA ALA A 39 2.47 8.38 15.28
C ALA A 39 3.25 8.15 13.98
N SER A 40 4.33 8.91 13.74
CA SER A 40 5.13 8.84 12.52
C SER A 40 5.78 7.46 12.29
N VAL A 41 6.29 6.81 13.34
CA VAL A 41 6.92 5.49 13.24
C VAL A 41 5.89 4.42 12.89
N HIS A 42 4.74 4.42 13.56
CA HIS A 42 3.66 3.47 13.29
C HIS A 42 3.10 3.61 11.87
N TYR A 43 2.97 4.84 11.38
CA TYR A 43 2.49 5.10 10.02
C TYR A 43 3.43 4.52 8.96
N ARG A 44 4.75 4.72 9.08
CA ARG A 44 5.73 4.18 8.12
C ARG A 44 5.70 2.65 8.07
N ASN A 45 5.63 1.99 9.22
CA ASN A 45 5.53 0.53 9.29
C ASN A 45 4.22 0.01 8.69
N ALA A 46 3.10 0.71 8.91
CA ALA A 46 1.80 0.34 8.33
C ALA A 46 1.82 0.46 6.79
N VAL A 47 2.40 1.54 6.26
CA VAL A 47 2.56 1.73 4.81
C VAL A 47 3.45 0.65 4.20
N LEU A 48 4.56 0.29 4.83
CA LEU A 48 5.45 -0.75 4.33
C LEU A 48 4.75 -2.12 4.32
N ARG A 49 4.06 -2.50 5.40
CA ARG A 49 3.25 -3.74 5.44
C ARG A 49 2.19 -3.78 4.33
N SER A 50 1.55 -2.65 4.06
CA SER A 50 0.59 -2.56 2.96
C SER A 50 1.24 -2.82 1.60
N ARG A 51 2.43 -2.23 1.36
CA ARG A 51 3.18 -2.47 0.11
C ARG A 51 3.61 -3.94 -0.02
N GLU A 52 4.09 -4.55 1.04
CA GLU A 52 4.46 -5.97 1.04
C GLU A 52 3.25 -6.88 0.76
N ALA A 53 2.08 -6.55 1.31
CA ALA A 53 0.85 -7.30 1.05
C ALA A 53 0.42 -7.17 -0.42
N VAL A 54 0.54 -5.97 -1.01
CA VAL A 54 0.27 -5.75 -2.44
C VAL A 54 1.28 -6.53 -3.29
N LEU A 55 2.59 -6.48 -2.97
CA LEU A 55 3.61 -7.23 -3.68
C LEU A 55 3.28 -8.73 -3.74
N LYS A 56 2.94 -9.34 -2.61
CA LYS A 56 2.55 -10.76 -2.55
C LYS A 56 1.31 -11.06 -3.40
N THR A 57 0.35 -10.15 -3.40
CA THR A 57 -0.87 -10.31 -4.22
C THR A 57 -0.54 -10.22 -5.70
N ASP A 58 0.28 -9.25 -6.11
CA ASP A 58 0.68 -9.06 -7.50
C ASP A 58 1.50 -10.22 -8.02
N LEU A 59 2.48 -10.71 -7.23
CA LEU A 59 3.25 -11.91 -7.54
C LEU A 59 2.35 -13.14 -7.72
N LYS A 60 1.39 -13.33 -6.82
CA LYS A 60 0.44 -14.44 -6.93
C LYS A 60 -0.39 -14.33 -8.21
N VAL A 61 -0.95 -13.16 -8.49
CA VAL A 61 -1.79 -12.94 -9.68
C VAL A 61 -0.99 -13.19 -10.97
N MET A 62 0.26 -12.71 -11.05
CA MET A 62 1.11 -12.93 -12.21
C MET A 62 1.50 -14.41 -12.37
N ASN A 63 1.89 -15.09 -11.29
CA ASN A 63 2.21 -16.51 -11.33
C ASN A 63 0.98 -17.37 -11.66
N ASP A 64 -0.20 -17.02 -11.15
CA ASP A 64 -1.45 -17.69 -11.53
C ASP A 64 -1.75 -17.49 -13.03
N ALA A 65 -1.53 -16.26 -13.56
CA ALA A 65 -1.71 -15.98 -15.00
C ALA A 65 -0.74 -16.77 -15.88
N ILE A 66 0.54 -16.92 -15.47
CA ILE A 66 1.53 -17.76 -16.15
C ILE A 66 1.04 -19.22 -16.19
N ASN A 67 0.58 -19.75 -15.07
CA ASN A 67 0.08 -21.11 -14.97
C ASN A 67 -1.17 -21.35 -15.84
N PHE A 68 -2.11 -20.39 -15.87
CA PHE A 68 -3.29 -20.46 -16.74
C PHE A 68 -2.92 -20.42 -18.21
N TYR A 69 -2.02 -19.50 -18.61
CA TYR A 69 -1.52 -19.40 -19.98
C TYR A 69 -0.87 -20.72 -20.41
N THR A 70 0.04 -21.25 -19.59
CA THR A 70 0.77 -22.49 -19.90
C THR A 70 -0.17 -23.68 -20.06
N ARG A 71 -1.20 -23.76 -19.22
CA ARG A 71 -2.20 -24.86 -19.28
C ARG A 71 -3.10 -24.75 -20.51
N ASP A 72 -3.51 -23.52 -20.87
CA ASP A 72 -4.46 -23.30 -21.96
C ASP A 72 -3.78 -23.34 -23.34
N LYS A 73 -2.54 -22.85 -23.43
CA LYS A 73 -1.77 -22.80 -24.67
C LYS A 73 -0.85 -24.01 -24.89
N GLU A 74 -0.71 -24.89 -23.89
CA GLU A 74 0.28 -25.98 -23.89
C GLU A 74 1.70 -25.47 -24.20
N ALA A 75 1.98 -24.20 -23.88
CA ALA A 75 3.22 -23.48 -24.16
C ALA A 75 3.46 -22.43 -23.07
N ALA A 76 4.70 -22.31 -22.57
CA ALA A 76 5.05 -21.28 -21.61
C ALA A 76 5.16 -19.89 -22.30
N PRO A 77 4.76 -18.81 -21.64
CA PRO A 77 4.91 -17.46 -22.19
C PRO A 77 6.40 -17.11 -22.35
N GLN A 78 6.75 -16.40 -23.42
CA GLN A 78 8.12 -15.97 -23.66
C GLN A 78 8.39 -14.57 -23.09
N SER A 79 7.30 -13.82 -22.85
CA SER A 79 7.34 -12.50 -22.23
C SER A 79 6.11 -12.29 -21.33
N LEU A 80 6.20 -11.34 -20.38
CA LEU A 80 5.03 -10.96 -19.58
C LEU A 80 3.95 -10.28 -20.42
N ASP A 81 4.32 -9.68 -21.55
CA ASP A 81 3.38 -9.05 -22.49
C ASP A 81 2.49 -10.09 -23.19
N ASP A 82 2.92 -11.35 -23.29
CA ASP A 82 2.11 -12.44 -23.83
C ASP A 82 0.88 -12.72 -22.94
N LEU A 83 1.03 -12.53 -21.61
CA LEU A 83 -0.09 -12.67 -20.69
C LEU A 83 -1.14 -11.57 -20.86
N VAL A 84 -0.69 -10.35 -21.17
CA VAL A 84 -1.59 -9.22 -21.42
C VAL A 84 -2.29 -9.37 -22.77
N SER A 85 -1.54 -9.71 -23.82
CA SER A 85 -2.09 -9.92 -25.16
C SER A 85 -3.04 -11.12 -25.24
N GLY A 86 -2.75 -12.16 -24.45
CA GLY A 86 -3.61 -13.34 -24.30
C GLY A 86 -4.81 -13.13 -23.37
N GLN A 87 -4.96 -11.95 -22.76
CA GLN A 87 -6.07 -11.60 -21.84
C GLN A 87 -6.06 -12.42 -20.52
N TYR A 88 -4.94 -13.03 -20.15
CA TYR A 88 -4.77 -13.71 -18.85
C TYR A 88 -4.44 -12.71 -17.74
N LEU A 89 -3.88 -11.54 -18.11
CA LEU A 89 -3.58 -10.44 -17.22
C LEU A 89 -4.10 -9.14 -17.83
N GLY A 90 -4.78 -8.30 -17.05
CA GLY A 90 -5.30 -7.03 -17.54
C GLY A 90 -4.21 -6.01 -17.87
N ALA A 91 -3.16 -5.97 -17.06
CA ALA A 91 -1.95 -5.17 -17.27
C ALA A 91 -0.86 -5.66 -16.31
N ILE A 92 0.41 -5.48 -16.68
CA ILE A 92 1.54 -5.74 -15.79
C ILE A 92 1.54 -4.66 -14.70
N PRO A 93 1.35 -5.01 -13.40
CA PRO A 93 1.36 -4.05 -12.32
C PRO A 93 2.78 -3.50 -12.09
N PRO A 94 2.94 -2.30 -11.53
CA PRO A 94 4.23 -1.84 -11.04
C PRO A 94 4.56 -2.52 -9.70
N ASP A 95 5.82 -2.88 -9.47
CA ASP A 95 6.28 -3.39 -8.18
C ASP A 95 6.10 -2.30 -7.10
N PRO A 96 5.35 -2.55 -6.01
CA PRO A 96 5.10 -1.55 -4.98
C PRO A 96 6.34 -1.18 -4.14
N ILE A 97 7.42 -1.96 -4.24
CA ILE A 97 8.69 -1.71 -3.52
C ILE A 97 9.62 -0.83 -4.38
N THR A 98 9.84 -1.17 -5.66
CA THR A 98 10.70 -0.40 -6.57
C THR A 98 9.97 0.76 -7.23
N GLY A 99 8.63 0.66 -7.39
CA GLY A 99 7.80 1.63 -8.10
C GLY A 99 7.87 1.51 -9.62
N ALA A 100 8.59 0.53 -10.14
CA ALA A 100 8.78 0.28 -11.57
C ALA A 100 8.15 -1.06 -11.99
N LYS A 101 8.13 -1.34 -13.30
CA LYS A 101 7.70 -2.63 -13.86
C LYS A 101 8.93 -3.48 -14.17
N ASP A 102 9.79 -3.66 -13.19
CA ASP A 102 11.10 -4.29 -13.28
C ASP A 102 11.10 -5.72 -12.74
N TRP A 103 10.03 -6.47 -13.04
CA TRP A 103 9.89 -7.85 -12.62
C TRP A 103 10.98 -8.76 -13.17
N VAL A 104 11.55 -9.60 -12.33
CA VAL A 104 12.51 -10.61 -12.72
C VAL A 104 11.78 -11.91 -13.07
N THR A 105 11.97 -12.37 -14.29
CA THR A 105 11.37 -13.59 -14.79
C THR A 105 12.31 -14.78 -14.65
N VAL A 106 11.79 -15.91 -14.21
CA VAL A 106 12.50 -17.18 -14.16
C VAL A 106 12.06 -18.04 -15.31
N ASN A 107 12.98 -18.42 -16.16
CA ASN A 107 12.73 -19.39 -17.21
C ASN A 107 13.04 -20.81 -16.70
N CYS A 108 12.18 -21.73 -17.03
CA CYS A 108 12.36 -23.13 -16.72
C CYS A 108 11.85 -24.02 -17.87
N ASP A 109 12.32 -25.25 -17.84
CA ASP A 109 11.81 -26.30 -18.69
C ASP A 109 10.75 -27.07 -17.89
N THR A 110 9.47 -26.92 -18.28
CA THR A 110 8.34 -27.58 -17.61
C THR A 110 7.90 -28.79 -18.44
N LEU A 111 7.85 -29.96 -17.81
CA LEU A 111 7.28 -31.18 -18.41
C LEU A 111 5.77 -31.13 -18.27
N LEU A 112 5.03 -30.97 -19.36
CA LEU A 112 3.57 -31.12 -19.38
C LEU A 112 3.14 -32.56 -19.60
N ASP A 113 3.95 -33.31 -20.36
CA ASP A 113 3.77 -34.71 -20.64
C ASP A 113 5.16 -35.37 -20.66
N PRO A 114 5.30 -36.72 -20.47
CA PRO A 114 6.60 -37.40 -20.49
C PRO A 114 7.46 -37.14 -21.72
N ASP A 115 6.83 -36.77 -22.83
CA ASP A 115 7.52 -36.54 -24.12
C ASP A 115 7.54 -35.09 -24.57
N GLN A 116 6.98 -34.13 -23.75
CA GLN A 116 6.89 -32.72 -24.15
C GLN A 116 7.47 -31.79 -23.08
N THR A 117 8.64 -31.19 -23.42
CA THR A 117 9.25 -30.12 -22.60
C THR A 117 8.88 -28.78 -23.15
N ILE A 118 8.36 -27.90 -22.28
CA ILE A 118 8.03 -26.53 -22.61
C ILE A 118 9.03 -25.62 -21.94
N THR A 119 9.73 -24.79 -22.76
CA THR A 119 10.69 -23.79 -22.29
C THR A 119 10.05 -22.41 -22.31
N GLY A 120 10.17 -21.65 -21.24
CA GLY A 120 9.68 -20.29 -21.13
C GLY A 120 9.59 -19.81 -19.69
N ILE A 121 8.88 -18.69 -19.47
CA ILE A 121 8.70 -18.09 -18.15
C ILE A 121 7.79 -18.98 -17.31
N CYS A 122 8.28 -19.42 -16.15
CA CYS A 122 7.50 -20.23 -15.21
C CYS A 122 7.18 -19.50 -13.89
N SER A 123 7.93 -18.45 -13.55
CA SER A 123 7.73 -17.69 -12.32
C SER A 123 8.26 -16.27 -12.47
N VAL A 124 7.77 -15.42 -11.58
CA VAL A 124 8.15 -14.00 -11.50
C VAL A 124 8.43 -13.64 -10.04
N HIS A 125 9.44 -12.80 -9.80
CA HIS A 125 9.71 -12.20 -8.50
C HIS A 125 10.13 -10.73 -8.61
N SER A 126 10.17 -10.06 -7.45
CA SER A 126 10.57 -8.66 -7.38
C SER A 126 12.06 -8.50 -7.74
N ALA A 127 12.38 -7.41 -8.44
CA ALA A 127 13.78 -6.99 -8.68
C ALA A 127 14.45 -6.33 -7.46
N SER A 128 13.72 -6.15 -6.37
CA SER A 128 14.24 -5.49 -5.18
C SER A 128 15.16 -6.41 -4.38
N ASP A 129 16.41 -5.99 -4.14
CA ASP A 129 17.35 -6.64 -3.22
C ASP A 129 17.09 -6.31 -1.75
N GLY A 130 16.06 -5.52 -1.45
CA GLY A 130 15.66 -5.15 -0.10
C GLY A 130 15.22 -6.36 0.71
N VAL A 131 15.36 -6.26 2.03
CA VAL A 131 14.92 -7.29 2.97
C VAL A 131 13.69 -6.80 3.73
N SER A 132 12.65 -7.63 3.81
CA SER A 132 11.48 -7.33 4.62
C SER A 132 11.87 -7.24 6.10
N PRO A 133 11.59 -6.12 6.79
CA PRO A 133 11.84 -6.00 8.21
C PRO A 133 10.88 -6.83 9.08
N PHE A 134 9.83 -7.40 8.49
CA PHE A 134 8.82 -8.20 9.20
C PHE A 134 9.05 -9.69 9.04
N GLU A 135 9.54 -10.13 7.87
CA GLU A 135 9.76 -11.55 7.57
C GLU A 135 11.25 -11.92 7.50
N ASN A 136 12.15 -10.94 7.50
CA ASN A 136 13.60 -11.11 7.37
C ASN A 136 14.03 -11.91 6.13
N THR A 137 13.22 -11.85 5.07
CA THR A 137 13.48 -12.47 3.77
C THR A 137 13.71 -11.40 2.71
N PRO A 138 14.61 -11.59 1.74
CA PRO A 138 14.77 -10.66 0.63
C PRO A 138 13.54 -10.71 -0.29
N TYR A 139 13.11 -9.55 -0.82
CA TYR A 139 11.97 -9.49 -1.74
C TYR A 139 12.21 -10.26 -3.04
N SER A 140 13.47 -10.38 -3.47
CA SER A 140 13.86 -11.19 -4.62
C SER A 140 13.63 -12.70 -4.44
N SER A 141 13.32 -13.14 -3.23
CA SER A 141 12.99 -14.55 -2.96
C SER A 141 11.49 -14.84 -2.82
N TRP A 142 10.68 -13.80 -3.01
CA TRP A 142 9.22 -13.91 -2.90
C TRP A 142 8.57 -14.33 -4.20
#